data_01af914c5aebe1597b954dbe14e57480
#
_entry.id   01af914c5aebe1597b954dbe14e57480
#
_cell.length_a   1.000
_cell.length_b   1.000
_cell.length_c   1.000
_cell.angle_alpha   90.00
_cell.angle_beta   90.00
_cell.angle_gamma   90.00
#
_symmetry.space_group_name_H-M   'P 1'
#
loop_
_entity.id
_entity.type
_entity.pdbx_description
1 polymer ?
#
loop_
_entity_poly.entity_id
_entity_poly.type
_entity_poly.pdbx_seq_one_letter_code
_entity_poly.pdbx_strand_id
1 'polypeptide(L)' 'MASKITLKKLAAHLELSVTTVSRALKEGPEVRPKTISRVKQAASELG' A
#
# COMPACT_ATOMS: atom_id res chain seq x y z
N MET A 1 -13.26 16.66 -5.15
CA MET A 1 -13.62 15.34 -5.02
C MET A 1 -12.49 14.40 -4.65
N ALA A 2 -12.56 13.87 -3.53
CA ALA A 2 -11.51 13.02 -3.08
C ALA A 2 -11.61 11.70 -3.79
N SER A 3 -10.59 11.30 -4.44
CA SER A 3 -10.59 9.99 -5.02
C SER A 3 -9.63 9.16 -4.23
N LYS A 4 -10.15 8.12 -3.68
CA LYS A 4 -9.29 7.17 -3.01
C LYS A 4 -8.50 6.42 -4.04
N ILE A 5 -7.21 6.33 -3.83
CA ILE A 5 -6.41 5.47 -4.66
C ILE A 5 -6.83 4.02 -4.39
N THR A 6 -7.00 3.25 -5.44
CA THR A 6 -7.35 1.84 -5.26
C THR A 6 -6.09 1.04 -4.92
N LEU A 7 -6.29 -0.13 -4.32
CA LEU A 7 -5.16 -1.01 -4.02
C LEU A 7 -4.38 -1.34 -5.29
N LYS A 8 -5.10 -1.50 -6.39
CA LYS A 8 -4.48 -1.82 -7.66
C LYS A 8 -3.54 -0.71 -8.10
N LYS A 9 -3.98 0.54 -8.01
CA LYS A 9 -3.15 1.66 -8.40
C LYS A 9 -1.98 1.84 -7.44
N LEU A 10 -2.23 1.66 -6.16
CA LEU A 10 -1.19 1.76 -5.17
C LEU A 10 -0.11 0.70 -5.39
N ALA A 11 -0.54 -0.52 -5.68
CA ALA A 11 0.40 -1.60 -5.95
C ALA A 11 1.25 -1.30 -7.18
N ALA A 12 0.63 -0.78 -8.22
CA ALA A 12 1.35 -0.42 -9.43
C ALA A 12 2.37 0.68 -9.15
N HIS A 13 1.98 1.66 -8.36
CA HIS A 13 2.86 2.77 -8.02
C HIS A 13 4.08 2.28 -7.24
N LEU A 14 3.88 1.33 -6.37
CA LEU A 14 4.96 0.79 -5.53
C LEU A 14 5.66 -0.41 -6.16
N GLU A 15 5.17 -0.86 -7.33
CA GLU A 15 5.69 -2.05 -8.01
C GLU A 15 5.57 -3.29 -7.12
N LEU A 16 4.46 -3.38 -6.43
CA LEU A 16 4.14 -4.51 -5.56
C LEU A 16 2.87 -5.18 -6.05
N SER A 17 2.61 -6.38 -5.55
CA SER A 17 1.34 -7.02 -5.86
C SER A 17 0.23 -6.44 -5.00
N VAL A 18 -0.99 -6.54 -5.50
CA VAL A 18 -2.16 -6.06 -4.74
C VAL A 18 -2.25 -6.79 -3.40
N THR A 19 -1.95 -8.08 -3.40
CA THR A 19 -1.97 -8.87 -2.17
C THR A 19 -0.97 -8.32 -1.16
N THR A 20 0.23 -7.99 -1.62
CA THR A 20 1.27 -7.44 -0.74
C THR A 20 0.82 -6.11 -0.14
N VAL A 21 0.24 -5.25 -0.97
CA VAL A 21 -0.23 -3.94 -0.49
C VAL A 21 -1.35 -4.13 0.53
N SER A 22 -2.28 -5.02 0.25
CA SER A 22 -3.39 -5.28 1.17
C SER A 22 -2.87 -5.77 2.52
N ARG A 23 -1.92 -6.69 2.50
CA ARG A 23 -1.35 -7.22 3.74
C ARG A 23 -0.56 -6.15 4.49
N ALA A 24 0.15 -5.31 3.75
CA ALA A 24 0.91 -4.23 4.39
C ALA A 24 -0.01 -3.24 5.09
N LEU A 25 -1.15 -2.93 4.49
CA LEU A 25 -2.11 -2.02 5.11
C LEU A 25 -2.72 -2.62 6.37
N LYS A 26 -2.81 -3.93 6.43
CA LYS A 26 -3.28 -4.63 7.61
C LYS A 26 -2.16 -4.91 8.60
N GLU A 27 -0.95 -4.51 8.27
CA GLU A 27 0.23 -4.75 9.08
C GLU A 27 0.43 -6.23 9.38
N GLY A 28 0.28 -7.03 8.32
CA GLY A 28 0.45 -8.47 8.45
C GLY A 28 1.86 -8.86 8.83
N PRO A 29 2.02 -9.91 9.62
CA PRO A 29 3.34 -10.31 10.10
C PRO A 29 4.27 -10.79 8.99
N GLU A 30 3.72 -11.19 7.85
CA GLU A 30 4.56 -11.64 6.75
C GLU A 30 5.12 -10.49 5.93
N VAL A 31 4.69 -9.24 6.19
CA VAL A 31 5.19 -8.08 5.47
C VAL A 31 6.23 -7.38 6.33
N ARG A 32 7.34 -7.03 5.72
CA ARG A 32 8.41 -6.35 6.45
C ARG A 32 7.96 -4.97 6.91
N PRO A 33 8.41 -4.52 8.08
CA PRO A 33 8.05 -3.20 8.58
C PRO A 33 8.38 -2.08 7.60
N LYS A 34 9.48 -2.22 6.88
CA LYS A 34 9.88 -1.24 5.89
C LYS A 34 8.84 -1.13 4.78
N THR A 35 8.34 -2.27 4.32
CA THR A 35 7.32 -2.30 3.29
C THR A 35 6.02 -1.70 3.79
N ILE A 36 5.65 -2.04 5.03
CA ILE A 36 4.45 -1.49 5.64
C ILE A 36 4.52 0.03 5.68
N SER A 37 5.66 0.55 6.10
CA SER A 37 5.86 2.00 6.19
C SER A 37 5.74 2.65 4.81
N ARG A 38 6.35 2.05 3.80
CA ARG A 38 6.30 2.59 2.44
C ARG A 38 4.88 2.60 1.89
N VAL A 39 4.15 1.51 2.12
CA VAL A 39 2.78 1.41 1.63
C VAL A 39 1.90 2.44 2.32
N LYS A 40 2.03 2.58 3.62
CA LYS A 40 1.23 3.54 4.36
C LYS A 40 1.54 4.97 3.93
N GLN A 41 2.80 5.28 3.74
CA GLN A 41 3.21 6.60 3.30
C GLN A 41 2.66 6.91 1.92
N ALA A 42 2.78 5.97 1.00
CA ALA A 42 2.27 6.16 -0.35
C ALA A 42 0.75 6.33 -0.35
N ALA A 43 0.06 5.53 0.45
CA ALA A 43 -1.40 5.65 0.55
C ALA A 43 -1.79 7.02 1.07
N SER A 44 -1.05 7.54 2.02
CA SER A 44 -1.32 8.87 2.57
C SER A 44 -1.07 9.96 1.54
N GLU A 45 -0.01 9.82 0.77
CA GLU A 45 0.34 10.84 -0.23
C GLU A 45 -0.58 10.82 -1.44
N LEU A 46 -0.98 9.65 -1.85
CA LEU A 46 -1.78 9.51 -3.08
C LEU A 46 -3.28 9.47 -2.82
N GLY A 47 -3.65 9.07 -1.66
CA GLY A 47 -5.05 8.96 -1.31
C GLY A 47 -5.47 9.93 -0.26
#